data_aaada66e2d5a8cf31da4f5a506d38f7f
#
_entry.id   aaada66e2d5a8cf31da4f5a506d38f7f
#
_cell.length_a   1.000
_cell.length_b   1.000
_cell.length_c   1.000
_cell.angle_alpha   90.00
_cell.angle_beta   90.00
_cell.angle_gamma   90.00
#
_symmetry.space_group_name_H-M   'P 1'
#
loop_
_entity.id
_entity.type
_entity.pdbx_description
1 polymer ?
#
loop_
_entity_poly.entity_id
_entity_poly.type
_entity_poly.pdbx_seq_one_letter_code
_entity_poly.pdbx_strand_id
1 'polypeptide(L)'
;SGVKFFAFYKNIFKNNFRITSGINWILGTIFSVFHARFSGISIFHFHIFYTNFLVLFNLLLVKILLGKVVLTIHDVSSFSNSSNSLLVGNLIYKLTDRIITHNKFSKSEIIDINSNLFPYISIIPHGNYTPFINIQNDKGKSRNKLGIPNNRKVLLFFGMIKKVKGLEILLSALKGVVKKNPDILLVIAGKPWENNFANYQKIIDKNNLSEYILLHTKFIRQEHVEHY
;
A
#
# COMPACT_ATOMS: atom_id res chain seq x y z
N SER A 1 15.97 4.58 -21.88
CA SER A 1 16.03 5.77 -21.00
C SER A 1 15.78 5.32 -19.56
N GLY A 2 16.83 5.42 -18.74
CA GLY A 2 16.73 4.97 -17.35
C GLY A 2 16.04 6.02 -16.47
N VAL A 3 15.30 5.57 -15.46
CA VAL A 3 14.74 6.42 -14.41
C VAL A 3 15.90 6.98 -13.57
N LYS A 4 15.93 8.31 -13.38
CA LYS A 4 16.91 8.97 -12.50
C LYS A 4 16.29 9.16 -11.11
N PHE A 5 17.00 8.77 -10.07
CA PHE A 5 16.58 8.95 -8.69
C PHE A 5 17.35 10.09 -8.01
N PHE A 6 16.62 10.98 -7.34
CA PHE A 6 17.17 12.07 -6.55
C PHE A 6 16.61 12.02 -5.12
N ALA A 7 17.47 11.92 -4.13
CA ALA A 7 17.08 11.79 -2.71
C ALA A 7 17.12 13.15 -2.01
N PHE A 8 16.07 13.95 -2.15
CA PHE A 8 15.96 15.26 -1.48
C PHE A 8 15.41 15.16 -0.06
N TYR A 9 14.62 14.13 0.25
CA TYR A 9 13.97 13.93 1.54
C TYR A 9 14.90 13.16 2.49
N LYS A 10 15.78 13.87 3.20
CA LYS A 10 16.74 13.28 4.13
C LYS A 10 16.22 13.34 5.57
N ASN A 11 16.45 12.27 6.35
CA ASN A 11 16.20 12.20 7.80
C ASN A 11 14.75 12.50 8.27
N ILE A 12 13.74 12.26 7.42
CA ILE A 12 12.33 12.49 7.75
C ILE A 12 11.84 11.52 8.84
N PHE A 13 12.32 10.26 8.82
CA PHE A 13 11.88 9.19 9.71
C PHE A 13 12.89 8.82 10.80
N LYS A 14 14.09 9.45 10.82
CA LYS A 14 15.16 9.12 11.76
C LYS A 14 15.13 9.90 13.05
N ASN A 15 14.44 11.02 13.11
CA ASN A 15 14.42 11.90 14.27
C ASN A 15 13.18 11.66 15.12
N ASN A 16 13.36 11.50 16.43
CA ASN A 16 12.29 11.45 17.41
C ASN A 16 11.52 12.79 17.55
N PHE A 17 11.99 13.85 16.93
CA PHE A 17 11.37 15.19 16.97
C PHE A 17 10.52 15.43 15.72
N ARG A 18 9.21 15.53 15.89
CA ARG A 18 8.24 15.78 14.81
C ARG A 18 8.51 17.09 14.06
N ILE A 19 9.00 18.13 14.76
CA ILE A 19 9.28 19.45 14.20
C ILE A 19 10.43 19.38 13.19
N THR A 20 11.54 18.75 13.54
CA THR A 20 12.70 18.62 12.64
C THR A 20 12.37 17.76 11.42
N SER A 21 11.56 16.71 11.59
CA SER A 21 11.05 15.91 10.48
C SER A 21 10.17 16.73 9.53
N GLY A 22 9.32 17.60 10.06
CA GLY A 22 8.48 18.53 9.30
C GLY A 22 9.30 19.54 8.50
N ILE A 23 10.30 20.15 9.12
CA ILE A 23 11.23 21.10 8.45
C ILE A 23 12.00 20.39 7.33
N ASN A 24 12.56 19.22 7.60
CA ASN A 24 13.29 18.44 6.58
C ASN A 24 12.39 18.05 5.42
N TRP A 25 11.11 17.76 5.70
CA TRP A 25 10.13 17.47 4.67
C TRP A 25 9.84 18.69 3.79
N ILE A 26 9.62 19.88 4.39
CA ILE A 26 9.39 21.12 3.65
C ILE A 26 10.59 21.48 2.79
N LEU A 27 11.80 21.41 3.33
CA LEU A 27 13.03 21.68 2.57
C LEU A 27 13.22 20.69 1.44
N GLY A 28 13.01 19.39 1.72
CA GLY A 28 13.06 18.35 0.68
C GLY A 28 12.07 18.60 -0.46
N THR A 29 10.85 19.04 -0.13
CA THR A 29 9.82 19.44 -1.11
C THR A 29 10.31 20.62 -1.97
N ILE A 30 10.75 21.70 -1.34
CA ILE A 30 11.23 22.89 -2.05
C ILE A 30 12.36 22.50 -3.01
N PHE A 31 13.40 21.84 -2.52
CA PHE A 31 14.54 21.45 -3.35
C PHE A 31 14.15 20.49 -4.49
N SER A 32 13.28 19.51 -4.23
CA SER A 32 12.86 18.55 -5.26
C SER A 32 12.04 19.21 -6.36
N VAL A 33 11.08 20.08 -6.01
CA VAL A 33 10.23 20.76 -7.00
C VAL A 33 11.03 21.77 -7.81
N PHE A 34 11.87 22.57 -7.18
CA PHE A 34 12.75 23.52 -7.89
C PHE A 34 13.74 22.79 -8.81
N HIS A 35 14.43 21.76 -8.30
CA HIS A 35 15.34 20.97 -9.12
C HIS A 35 14.65 20.39 -10.36
N ALA A 36 13.49 19.75 -10.18
CA ALA A 36 12.74 19.20 -11.30
C ALA A 36 12.32 20.28 -12.29
N ARG A 37 11.79 21.41 -11.80
CA ARG A 37 11.30 22.49 -12.66
C ARG A 37 12.43 23.14 -13.48
N PHE A 38 13.58 23.43 -12.86
CA PHE A 38 14.75 23.97 -13.54
C PHE A 38 15.45 22.94 -14.45
N SER A 39 15.19 21.63 -14.24
CA SER A 39 15.61 20.57 -15.17
C SER A 39 14.63 20.38 -16.35
N GLY A 40 13.68 21.29 -16.56
CA GLY A 40 12.73 21.25 -17.67
C GLY A 40 11.49 20.38 -17.44
N ILE A 41 11.31 19.80 -16.24
CA ILE A 41 10.13 19.00 -15.92
C ILE A 41 8.93 19.91 -15.70
N SER A 42 7.84 19.66 -16.41
CA SER A 42 6.58 20.40 -16.31
C SER A 42 5.43 19.60 -15.72
N ILE A 43 5.52 18.27 -15.64
CA ILE A 43 4.49 17.38 -15.11
C ILE A 43 5.01 16.72 -13.83
N PHE A 44 4.26 16.90 -12.76
CA PHE A 44 4.53 16.34 -11.44
C PHE A 44 3.47 15.33 -11.09
N HIS A 45 3.87 14.08 -10.88
CA HIS A 45 2.98 12.99 -10.52
C HIS A 45 3.16 12.60 -9.07
N PHE A 46 2.09 12.76 -8.27
CA PHE A 46 2.09 12.42 -6.85
C PHE A 46 1.21 11.19 -6.59
N HIS A 47 1.69 10.29 -5.74
CA HIS A 47 0.93 9.20 -5.18
C HIS A 47 0.51 9.57 -3.77
N ILE A 48 -0.79 9.64 -3.50
CA ILE A 48 -1.34 10.05 -2.20
C ILE A 48 -2.25 8.98 -1.61
N PHE A 49 -2.16 8.81 -0.30
CA PHE A 49 -2.99 7.90 0.50
C PHE A 49 -3.96 8.67 1.40
N TYR A 50 -3.72 9.97 1.63
CA TYR A 50 -4.53 10.86 2.45
C TYR A 50 -4.29 12.30 2.03
N THR A 51 -5.27 13.19 2.33
CA THR A 51 -5.14 14.63 2.14
C THR A 51 -4.69 15.30 3.43
N ASN A 52 -3.72 16.20 3.34
CA ASN A 52 -3.28 17.05 4.43
C ASN A 52 -2.62 18.34 3.90
N PHE A 53 -2.26 19.24 4.82
CA PHE A 53 -1.60 20.51 4.49
C PHE A 53 -0.24 20.32 3.80
N LEU A 54 0.49 19.23 4.08
CA LEU A 54 1.77 18.97 3.45
C LEU A 54 1.59 18.63 1.97
N VAL A 55 0.58 17.82 1.63
CA VAL A 55 0.21 17.55 0.22
C VAL A 55 -0.21 18.83 -0.46
N LEU A 56 -1.09 19.64 0.19
CA LEU A 56 -1.53 20.92 -0.35
C LEU A 56 -0.35 21.86 -0.65
N PHE A 57 0.62 21.94 0.28
CA PHE A 57 1.84 22.74 0.09
C PHE A 57 2.64 22.29 -1.13
N ASN A 58 2.82 20.97 -1.33
CA ASN A 58 3.48 20.41 -2.52
C ASN A 58 2.80 20.91 -3.80
N LEU A 59 1.47 20.79 -3.88
CA LEU A 59 0.73 21.15 -5.09
C LEU A 59 0.76 22.65 -5.35
N LEU A 60 0.62 23.47 -4.30
CA LEU A 60 0.73 24.92 -4.41
C LEU A 60 2.10 25.33 -4.97
N LEU A 61 3.18 24.76 -4.46
CA LEU A 61 4.53 25.05 -4.95
C LEU A 61 4.69 24.69 -6.43
N VAL A 62 4.18 23.54 -6.84
CA VAL A 62 4.18 23.13 -8.26
C VAL A 62 3.39 24.13 -9.12
N LYS A 63 2.21 24.56 -8.66
CA LYS A 63 1.36 25.51 -9.40
C LYS A 63 1.97 26.91 -9.49
N ILE A 64 2.59 27.40 -8.42
CA ILE A 64 3.33 28.68 -8.42
C ILE A 64 4.43 28.64 -9.49
N LEU A 65 5.09 27.51 -9.67
CA LEU A 65 6.12 27.31 -10.69
C LEU A 65 5.56 26.89 -12.07
N LEU A 66 4.26 27.08 -12.30
CA LEU A 66 3.56 26.78 -13.56
C LEU A 66 3.69 25.30 -14.00
N GLY A 67 3.81 24.39 -13.03
CA GLY A 67 3.79 22.95 -13.27
C GLY A 67 2.38 22.38 -13.37
N LYS A 68 2.27 21.23 -14.03
CA LYS A 68 1.03 20.42 -14.09
C LYS A 68 1.07 19.32 -13.04
N VAL A 69 -0.07 19.07 -12.39
CA VAL A 69 -0.22 18.10 -11.31
C VAL A 69 -1.06 16.93 -11.78
N VAL A 70 -0.51 15.72 -11.63
CA VAL A 70 -1.24 14.45 -11.75
C VAL A 70 -1.25 13.80 -10.37
N LEU A 71 -2.42 13.38 -9.89
CA LEU A 71 -2.57 12.65 -8.63
C LEU A 71 -2.99 11.21 -8.87
N THR A 72 -2.27 10.24 -8.31
CA THR A 72 -2.80 8.89 -8.10
C THR A 72 -3.33 8.79 -6.66
N ILE A 73 -4.62 8.49 -6.52
CA ILE A 73 -5.31 8.34 -5.24
C ILE A 73 -5.47 6.85 -4.96
N HIS A 74 -4.82 6.37 -3.89
CA HIS A 74 -4.83 4.95 -3.51
C HIS A 74 -5.98 4.60 -2.57
N ASP A 75 -6.40 5.54 -1.71
CA ASP A 75 -7.45 5.33 -0.73
C ASP A 75 -8.29 6.62 -0.61
N VAL A 76 -9.56 6.53 -0.94
CA VAL A 76 -10.51 7.65 -0.90
C VAL A 76 -11.19 7.74 0.47
N SER A 77 -11.41 6.61 1.15
CA SER A 77 -12.12 6.55 2.44
C SER A 77 -11.40 7.32 3.56
N SER A 78 -10.07 7.44 3.48
CA SER A 78 -9.30 8.28 4.42
C SER A 78 -9.56 9.78 4.26
N PHE A 79 -10.22 10.20 3.17
CA PHE A 79 -10.56 11.59 2.88
C PHE A 79 -11.87 12.05 3.56
N SER A 80 -12.72 11.12 4.01
CA SER A 80 -14.08 11.42 4.47
C SER A 80 -14.20 11.68 5.98
N ASN A 81 -13.15 11.44 6.77
CA ASN A 81 -13.28 11.30 8.24
C ASN A 81 -13.08 12.55 9.09
N SER A 82 -12.87 13.75 8.50
CA SER A 82 -12.87 15.00 9.28
C SER A 82 -13.29 16.21 8.43
N SER A 83 -14.00 17.18 9.03
CA SER A 83 -14.43 18.42 8.36
C SER A 83 -13.26 19.24 7.79
N ASN A 84 -12.12 19.27 8.47
CA ASN A 84 -10.90 19.92 7.97
C ASN A 84 -10.27 19.18 6.78
N SER A 85 -10.49 17.88 6.66
CA SER A 85 -10.00 17.10 5.52
C SER A 85 -10.79 17.38 4.25
N LEU A 86 -12.07 17.72 4.34
CA LEU A 86 -12.92 18.04 3.18
C LEU A 86 -12.51 19.35 2.50
N LEU A 87 -12.22 20.40 3.27
CA LEU A 87 -11.75 21.69 2.72
C LEU A 87 -10.39 21.54 2.05
N VAL A 88 -9.44 20.90 2.73
CA VAL A 88 -8.09 20.64 2.18
C VAL A 88 -8.18 19.72 0.96
N GLY A 89 -9.01 18.69 1.03
CA GLY A 89 -9.28 17.79 -0.11
C GLY A 89 -9.80 18.53 -1.33
N ASN A 90 -10.81 19.39 -1.16
CA ASN A 90 -11.36 20.20 -2.25
C ASN A 90 -10.32 21.15 -2.87
N LEU A 91 -9.43 21.76 -2.06
CA LEU A 91 -8.34 22.58 -2.57
C LEU A 91 -7.32 21.77 -3.35
N ILE A 92 -6.94 20.58 -2.84
CA ILE A 92 -6.05 19.64 -3.52
C ILE A 92 -6.64 19.26 -4.89
N TYR A 93 -7.93 18.92 -4.95
CA TYR A 93 -8.58 18.58 -6.22
C TYR A 93 -8.61 19.75 -7.20
N LYS A 94 -8.89 20.97 -6.75
CA LYS A 94 -8.87 22.17 -7.60
C LYS A 94 -7.50 22.48 -8.19
N LEU A 95 -6.43 22.12 -7.48
CA LEU A 95 -5.03 22.29 -7.95
C LEU A 95 -4.57 21.18 -8.87
N THR A 96 -5.37 20.13 -9.06
CA THR A 96 -4.99 18.94 -9.80
C THR A 96 -5.46 19.03 -11.25
N ASP A 97 -4.59 18.75 -12.21
CA ASP A 97 -4.94 18.75 -13.64
C ASP A 97 -5.50 17.39 -14.09
N ARG A 98 -5.07 16.29 -13.46
CA ARG A 98 -5.57 14.93 -13.72
C ARG A 98 -5.52 14.07 -12.47
N ILE A 99 -6.54 13.23 -12.29
CA ILE A 99 -6.65 12.27 -11.20
C ILE A 99 -6.61 10.87 -11.79
N ILE A 100 -5.86 9.98 -11.16
CA ILE A 100 -5.80 8.56 -11.46
C ILE A 100 -6.36 7.79 -10.25
N THR A 101 -7.24 6.85 -10.51
CA THR A 101 -7.71 5.85 -9.55
C THR A 101 -7.47 4.45 -10.10
N HIS A 102 -7.50 3.44 -9.23
CA HIS A 102 -7.21 2.07 -9.65
C HIS A 102 -8.46 1.24 -9.97
N ASN A 103 -9.65 1.74 -9.62
CA ASN A 103 -10.91 1.02 -9.85
C ASN A 103 -12.10 1.99 -9.97
N LYS A 104 -13.25 1.44 -10.41
CA LYS A 104 -14.50 2.20 -10.60
C LYS A 104 -15.08 2.69 -9.27
N PHE A 105 -14.91 1.92 -8.19
CA PHE A 105 -15.42 2.28 -6.86
C PHE A 105 -14.76 3.57 -6.37
N SER A 106 -13.44 3.63 -6.35
CA SER A 106 -12.71 4.85 -5.96
C SER A 106 -13.02 6.05 -6.86
N LYS A 107 -13.28 5.81 -8.16
CA LYS A 107 -13.75 6.88 -9.04
C LYS A 107 -15.12 7.41 -8.60
N SER A 108 -16.09 6.55 -8.27
CA SER A 108 -17.41 6.97 -7.80
C SER A 108 -17.32 7.73 -6.47
N GLU A 109 -16.52 7.26 -5.51
CA GLU A 109 -16.32 7.98 -4.23
C GLU A 109 -15.79 9.41 -4.42
N ILE A 110 -14.86 9.64 -5.36
CA ILE A 110 -14.37 10.99 -5.65
C ILE A 110 -15.43 11.86 -6.31
N ILE A 111 -16.24 11.29 -7.20
CA ILE A 111 -17.36 11.99 -7.87
C ILE A 111 -18.42 12.38 -6.84
N ASP A 112 -18.72 11.53 -5.87
CA ASP A 112 -19.66 11.80 -4.78
C ASP A 112 -19.20 12.99 -3.91
N ILE A 113 -17.88 13.15 -3.74
CA ILE A 113 -17.30 14.31 -3.05
C ILE A 113 -17.41 15.57 -3.92
N ASN A 114 -17.15 15.45 -5.23
CA ASN A 114 -17.21 16.57 -6.17
C ASN A 114 -17.45 16.09 -7.61
N SER A 115 -18.69 16.19 -8.08
CA SER A 115 -19.12 15.73 -9.41
C SER A 115 -18.38 16.42 -10.58
N ASN A 116 -17.91 17.66 -10.40
CA ASN A 116 -17.17 18.40 -11.43
C ASN A 116 -15.82 17.75 -11.77
N LEU A 117 -15.34 16.82 -10.95
CA LEU A 117 -14.07 16.10 -11.19
C LEU A 117 -14.21 14.97 -12.21
N PHE A 118 -15.44 14.54 -12.55
CA PHE A 118 -15.68 13.41 -13.45
C PHE A 118 -14.81 13.40 -14.72
N PRO A 119 -14.68 14.52 -15.49
CA PRO A 119 -13.89 14.51 -16.72
C PRO A 119 -12.39 14.45 -16.52
N TYR A 120 -11.92 14.67 -15.29
CA TYR A 120 -10.50 14.70 -14.96
C TYR A 120 -9.99 13.39 -14.36
N ILE A 121 -10.90 12.39 -14.11
CA ILE A 121 -10.55 11.13 -13.45
C ILE A 121 -10.40 10.02 -14.48
N SER A 122 -9.19 9.45 -14.54
CA SER A 122 -8.86 8.24 -15.31
C SER A 122 -8.74 7.03 -14.40
N ILE A 123 -9.22 5.86 -14.86
CA ILE A 123 -9.02 4.59 -14.16
C ILE A 123 -7.82 3.89 -14.79
N ILE A 124 -6.76 3.69 -14.01
CA ILE A 124 -5.59 2.88 -14.40
C ILE A 124 -5.48 1.76 -13.37
N PRO A 125 -5.83 0.51 -13.72
CA PRO A 125 -5.75 -0.60 -12.79
C PRO A 125 -4.33 -0.80 -12.24
N HIS A 126 -4.23 -1.34 -11.02
CA HIS A 126 -2.93 -1.77 -10.50
C HIS A 126 -2.29 -2.79 -11.44
N GLY A 127 -0.99 -2.69 -11.59
CA GLY A 127 -0.20 -3.76 -12.19
C GLY A 127 -0.35 -5.06 -11.39
N ASN A 128 -0.09 -6.18 -12.04
CA ASN A 128 -0.07 -7.49 -11.40
C ASN A 128 1.35 -8.06 -11.36
N TYR A 129 1.51 -9.18 -10.69
CA TYR A 129 2.80 -9.87 -10.60
C TYR A 129 3.13 -10.76 -11.79
N THR A 130 2.24 -10.90 -12.78
CA THR A 130 2.41 -11.81 -13.93
C THR A 130 3.77 -11.65 -14.64
N PRO A 131 4.30 -10.44 -14.87
CA PRO A 131 5.62 -10.27 -15.50
C PRO A 131 6.79 -10.79 -14.66
N PHE A 132 6.57 -11.04 -13.37
CA PHE A 132 7.59 -11.45 -12.40
C PHE A 132 7.43 -12.90 -11.94
N ILE A 133 6.44 -13.62 -12.49
CA ILE A 133 6.12 -15.00 -12.14
C ILE A 133 6.64 -15.91 -13.26
N ASN A 134 7.39 -16.94 -12.91
CA ASN A 134 7.67 -18.01 -13.83
C ASN A 134 6.46 -18.95 -13.91
N ILE A 135 5.69 -18.83 -15.00
CA ILE A 135 4.47 -19.62 -15.24
C ILE A 135 4.75 -21.14 -15.30
N GLN A 136 6.00 -21.52 -15.53
CA GLN A 136 6.43 -22.93 -15.56
C GLN A 136 6.78 -23.50 -14.18
N ASN A 137 6.56 -22.76 -13.11
CA ASN A 137 6.83 -23.24 -11.76
C ASN A 137 5.94 -24.45 -11.43
N ASP A 138 6.61 -25.57 -11.14
CA ASP A 138 5.95 -26.79 -10.71
C ASP A 138 5.43 -26.63 -9.27
N LYS A 139 4.14 -26.97 -9.08
CA LYS A 139 3.47 -26.89 -7.77
C LYS A 139 4.17 -27.74 -6.71
N GLY A 140 4.67 -28.93 -7.07
CA GLY A 140 5.37 -29.80 -6.14
C GLY A 140 6.70 -29.22 -5.70
N LYS A 141 7.46 -28.64 -6.63
CA LYS A 141 8.72 -27.94 -6.31
C LYS A 141 8.49 -26.75 -5.40
N SER A 142 7.44 -25.95 -5.68
CA SER A 142 7.09 -24.80 -4.82
C SER A 142 6.70 -25.23 -3.42
N ARG A 143 5.88 -26.30 -3.29
CA ARG A 143 5.51 -26.84 -1.98
C ARG A 143 6.73 -27.33 -1.20
N ASN A 144 7.63 -28.07 -1.83
CA ASN A 144 8.86 -28.55 -1.21
C ASN A 144 9.72 -27.38 -0.72
N LYS A 145 9.88 -26.34 -1.53
CA LYS A 145 10.65 -25.14 -1.18
C LYS A 145 10.03 -24.36 0.00
N LEU A 146 8.73 -24.36 0.11
CA LEU A 146 7.99 -23.70 1.19
C LEU A 146 7.74 -24.59 2.41
N GLY A 147 8.14 -25.87 2.39
CA GLY A 147 7.87 -26.82 3.49
C GLY A 147 6.40 -27.21 3.60
N ILE A 148 5.63 -27.20 2.51
CA ILE A 148 4.20 -27.49 2.49
C ILE A 148 4.01 -28.98 2.13
N PRO A 149 3.41 -29.81 3.00
CA PRO A 149 3.11 -31.20 2.69
C PRO A 149 2.18 -31.37 1.47
N ASN A 150 2.44 -32.36 0.62
CA ASN A 150 1.69 -32.56 -0.61
C ASN A 150 0.22 -32.95 -0.40
N ASN A 151 -0.09 -33.59 0.71
CA ASN A 151 -1.43 -34.05 1.08
C ASN A 151 -2.31 -32.98 1.74
N ARG A 152 -1.78 -31.77 1.98
CA ARG A 152 -2.53 -30.69 2.64
C ARG A 152 -3.20 -29.76 1.60
N LYS A 153 -4.41 -29.32 1.89
CA LYS A 153 -5.08 -28.22 1.17
C LYS A 153 -4.62 -26.89 1.75
N VAL A 154 -4.12 -26.00 0.90
CA VAL A 154 -3.51 -24.75 1.35
C VAL A 154 -4.48 -23.59 1.26
N LEU A 155 -4.62 -22.87 2.36
CA LEU A 155 -5.10 -21.49 2.40
C LEU A 155 -3.90 -20.57 2.53
N LEU A 156 -3.86 -19.46 1.78
CA LEU A 156 -2.76 -18.52 1.81
C LEU A 156 -3.23 -17.16 2.35
N PHE A 157 -2.57 -16.68 3.41
CA PHE A 157 -2.59 -15.29 3.82
C PHE A 157 -1.24 -14.66 3.42
N PHE A 158 -1.26 -13.75 2.45
CA PHE A 158 -0.03 -13.17 1.88
C PHE A 158 0.02 -11.64 2.01
N GLY A 159 1.20 -11.13 2.35
CA GLY A 159 1.49 -9.71 2.42
C GLY A 159 1.81 -9.24 3.84
N MET A 160 1.97 -7.91 4.02
CA MET A 160 2.27 -7.35 5.33
C MET A 160 1.14 -7.66 6.33
N ILE A 161 1.50 -8.24 7.48
CA ILE A 161 0.55 -8.61 8.52
C ILE A 161 0.21 -7.37 9.34
N LYS A 162 -0.98 -6.82 9.08
CA LYS A 162 -1.54 -5.65 9.78
C LYS A 162 -2.97 -5.97 10.25
N LYS A 163 -3.42 -5.32 11.31
CA LYS A 163 -4.78 -5.47 11.84
C LYS A 163 -5.86 -5.30 10.76
N VAL A 164 -5.73 -4.29 9.90
CA VAL A 164 -6.67 -4.03 8.80
C VAL A 164 -6.77 -5.14 7.75
N LYS A 165 -5.86 -6.13 7.76
CA LYS A 165 -5.89 -7.29 6.87
C LYS A 165 -6.73 -8.44 7.42
N GLY A 166 -7.24 -8.35 8.64
CA GLY A 166 -8.19 -9.28 9.20
C GLY A 166 -7.65 -10.67 9.54
N LEU A 167 -6.34 -10.81 9.83
CA LEU A 167 -5.77 -12.11 10.19
C LEU A 167 -6.43 -12.69 11.43
N GLU A 168 -6.84 -11.87 12.41
CA GLU A 168 -7.57 -12.28 13.60
C GLU A 168 -8.91 -12.97 13.25
N ILE A 169 -9.60 -12.42 12.24
CA ILE A 169 -10.88 -12.96 11.76
C ILE A 169 -10.65 -14.32 11.12
N LEU A 170 -9.62 -14.41 10.25
CA LEU A 170 -9.23 -15.66 9.60
C LEU A 170 -8.87 -16.74 10.62
N LEU A 171 -8.05 -16.43 11.61
CA LEU A 171 -7.64 -17.38 12.66
C LEU A 171 -8.85 -17.84 13.50
N SER A 172 -9.79 -16.95 13.80
CA SER A 172 -11.01 -17.30 14.53
C SER A 172 -11.91 -18.23 13.72
N ALA A 173 -12.05 -17.98 12.41
CA ALA A 173 -12.82 -18.83 11.51
C ALA A 173 -12.16 -20.19 11.27
N LEU A 174 -10.83 -20.22 11.21
CA LEU A 174 -10.03 -21.43 10.92
C LEU A 174 -10.32 -22.56 11.91
N LYS A 175 -10.58 -22.25 13.19
CA LYS A 175 -10.98 -23.25 14.20
C LYS A 175 -12.18 -24.10 13.79
N GLY A 176 -13.20 -23.47 13.20
CA GLY A 176 -14.38 -24.18 12.69
C GLY A 176 -14.09 -24.97 11.41
N VAL A 177 -13.21 -24.44 10.59
CA VAL A 177 -12.84 -25.04 9.30
C VAL A 177 -12.04 -26.31 9.48
N VAL A 178 -11.00 -26.32 10.34
CA VAL A 178 -10.12 -27.48 10.56
C VAL A 178 -10.86 -28.64 11.22
N LYS A 179 -11.90 -28.38 12.02
CA LYS A 179 -12.75 -29.44 12.57
C LYS A 179 -13.47 -30.26 11.50
N LYS A 180 -13.85 -29.62 10.38
CA LYS A 180 -14.55 -30.26 9.27
C LYS A 180 -13.58 -30.74 8.17
N ASN A 181 -12.41 -30.11 8.08
CA ASN A 181 -11.41 -30.37 7.03
C ASN A 181 -10.00 -30.38 7.66
N PRO A 182 -9.61 -31.49 8.29
CA PRO A 182 -8.34 -31.60 9.00
C PRO A 182 -7.11 -31.59 8.09
N ASP A 183 -7.29 -31.73 6.79
CA ASP A 183 -6.24 -31.65 5.76
C ASP A 183 -5.89 -30.21 5.33
N ILE A 184 -6.57 -29.20 5.89
CA ILE A 184 -6.25 -27.79 5.62
C ILE A 184 -4.97 -27.37 6.34
N LEU A 185 -4.16 -26.57 5.64
CA LEU A 185 -3.00 -25.85 6.16
C LEU A 185 -3.11 -24.37 5.78
N LEU A 186 -3.10 -23.48 6.77
CA LEU A 186 -3.00 -22.05 6.53
C LEU A 186 -1.53 -21.65 6.49
N VAL A 187 -1.07 -21.14 5.36
CA VAL A 187 0.25 -20.51 5.21
C VAL A 187 0.10 -19.02 5.43
N ILE A 188 0.78 -18.49 6.45
CA ILE A 188 0.83 -17.06 6.74
C ILE A 188 2.19 -16.55 6.30
N ALA A 189 2.21 -15.79 5.19
CA ALA A 189 3.44 -15.31 4.56
C ALA A 189 3.50 -13.79 4.52
N GLY A 190 4.48 -13.21 5.22
CA GLY A 190 4.74 -11.79 5.23
C GLY A 190 5.24 -11.24 6.56
N LYS A 191 5.87 -10.07 6.51
CA LYS A 191 6.43 -9.44 7.70
C LYS A 191 5.33 -8.81 8.56
N PRO A 192 5.31 -9.05 9.89
CA PRO A 192 4.42 -8.34 10.80
C PRO A 192 4.75 -6.84 10.86
N TRP A 193 3.72 -6.02 10.90
CA TRP A 193 3.85 -4.60 11.19
C TRP A 193 4.47 -4.42 12.59
N GLU A 194 5.42 -3.49 12.72
CA GLU A 194 6.17 -3.24 13.96
C GLU A 194 6.92 -4.47 14.51
N ASN A 195 7.18 -5.49 13.67
CA ASN A 195 7.79 -6.77 14.06
C ASN A 195 7.04 -7.51 15.18
N ASN A 196 5.75 -7.23 15.40
CA ASN A 196 4.96 -7.79 16.47
C ASN A 196 3.95 -8.82 15.94
N PHE A 197 4.15 -10.08 16.28
CA PHE A 197 3.25 -11.19 15.95
C PHE A 197 2.58 -11.81 17.20
N ALA A 198 2.92 -11.34 18.39
CA ALA A 198 2.55 -11.97 19.66
C ALA A 198 1.02 -12.12 19.86
N ASN A 199 0.23 -11.12 19.41
CA ASN A 199 -1.22 -11.19 19.54
C ASN A 199 -1.82 -12.28 18.65
N TYR A 200 -1.30 -12.47 17.46
CA TYR A 200 -1.73 -13.56 16.55
C TYR A 200 -1.31 -14.92 17.11
N GLN A 201 -0.08 -15.03 17.67
CA GLN A 201 0.38 -16.25 18.32
C GLN A 201 -0.56 -16.67 19.48
N LYS A 202 -0.97 -15.73 20.34
CA LYS A 202 -1.93 -16.02 21.41
C LYS A 202 -3.25 -16.59 20.88
N ILE A 203 -3.74 -16.11 19.74
CA ILE A 203 -4.97 -16.63 19.11
C ILE A 203 -4.75 -18.05 18.59
N ILE A 204 -3.61 -18.32 17.97
CA ILE A 204 -3.21 -19.63 17.47
C ILE A 204 -3.16 -20.64 18.60
N ASP A 205 -2.47 -20.31 19.68
CA ASP A 205 -2.28 -21.19 20.85
C ASP A 205 -3.63 -21.45 21.56
N LYS A 206 -4.39 -20.39 21.85
CA LYS A 206 -5.73 -20.51 22.49
C LYS A 206 -6.70 -21.40 21.72
N ASN A 207 -6.58 -21.47 20.40
CA ASN A 207 -7.47 -22.26 19.54
C ASN A 207 -6.87 -23.62 19.12
N ASN A 208 -5.68 -23.99 19.61
CA ASN A 208 -4.93 -25.20 19.25
C ASN A 208 -4.75 -25.35 17.73
N LEU A 209 -4.31 -24.27 17.06
CA LEU A 209 -4.19 -24.22 15.59
C LEU A 209 -2.76 -24.45 15.08
N SER A 210 -1.79 -24.69 15.95
CA SER A 210 -0.35 -24.77 15.59
C SER A 210 -0.06 -25.79 14.51
N GLU A 211 -0.73 -26.95 14.51
CA GLU A 211 -0.56 -28.02 13.50
C GLU A 211 -1.19 -27.67 12.12
N TYR A 212 -2.04 -26.65 12.08
CA TYR A 212 -2.75 -26.21 10.89
C TYR A 212 -2.19 -24.92 10.30
N ILE A 213 -1.07 -24.42 10.83
CA ILE A 213 -0.50 -23.14 10.41
C ILE A 213 0.99 -23.29 10.12
N LEU A 214 1.40 -22.79 8.96
CA LEU A 214 2.79 -22.63 8.57
C LEU A 214 3.12 -21.13 8.53
N LEU A 215 4.13 -20.71 9.32
CA LEU A 215 4.50 -19.33 9.51
C LEU A 215 5.74 -18.94 8.71
N HIS A 216 5.61 -18.04 7.76
CA HIS A 216 6.69 -17.38 7.03
C HIS A 216 6.67 -15.87 7.34
N THR A 217 6.92 -15.51 8.61
CA THR A 217 6.77 -14.15 9.15
C THR A 217 7.94 -13.20 8.87
N LYS A 218 8.66 -13.43 7.77
CA LYS A 218 9.72 -12.56 7.27
C LYS A 218 9.25 -11.81 6.01
N PHE A 219 10.01 -10.78 5.63
CA PHE A 219 9.79 -10.13 4.34
C PHE A 219 10.03 -11.14 3.20
N ILE A 220 9.01 -11.34 2.37
CA ILE A 220 9.11 -12.22 1.20
C ILE A 220 9.72 -11.40 0.05
N ARG A 221 10.92 -11.81 -0.39
CA ARG A 221 11.57 -11.18 -1.54
C ARG A 221 10.80 -11.50 -2.81
N GLN A 222 10.88 -10.58 -3.78
CA GLN A 222 10.14 -10.69 -5.05
C GLN A 222 10.42 -12.01 -5.79
N GLU A 223 11.67 -12.48 -5.78
CA GLU A 223 12.10 -13.75 -6.39
C GLU A 223 11.48 -15.01 -5.76
N HIS A 224 10.86 -14.87 -4.57
CA HIS A 224 10.20 -15.98 -3.87
C HIS A 224 8.67 -15.92 -3.92
N VAL A 225 8.10 -14.80 -4.40
CA VAL A 225 6.65 -14.60 -4.46
C VAL A 225 5.98 -15.66 -5.35
N GLU A 226 6.65 -16.08 -6.41
CA GLU A 226 6.15 -17.08 -7.36
C GLU A 226 5.89 -18.47 -6.76
N HIS A 227 6.42 -18.76 -5.58
CA HIS A 227 6.23 -20.06 -4.92
C HIS A 227 4.98 -20.09 -4.04
N TYR A 228 4.44 -18.92 -3.67
CA TYR A 228 3.21 -18.76 -2.89
C TYR A 228 1.99 -18.67 -3.81
#